data_2bfbcef7f7de9605b3714f1339fa5d3a
#
_entry.id   2bfbcef7f7de9605b3714f1339fa5d3a
#
_cell.length_a   1.000
_cell.length_b   1.000
_cell.length_c   1.000
_cell.angle_alpha   90.00
_cell.angle_beta   90.00
_cell.angle_gamma   90.00
#
_symmetry.space_group_name_H-M   'P 1'
#
loop_
_entity.id
_entity.type
_entity.pdbx_description
1 polymer ?
#
loop_
_entity_poly.entity_id
_entity_poly.type
_entity_poly.pdbx_seq_one_letter_code
_entity_poly.pdbx_strand_id
1 'polypeptide(L)'
;MYLENINSPADVKKLSYKELNDLGSEIRTSLLQKLSEHGGHFGPNFGMVEATIALHYVFNSPKDKIVFDVSHQSYVHKMLTGRKDAFLYPERYDDVSGYTEPQESEHDFFVIGHTSTSVSLASGLAKGRDLTGGDENIIAVIGDGSLSGGEAFEGLDYAAELGTNLIIIVNDNQMSIAENHGGLYRNLQQLRETEGQAPCNYFKAMGYDYLYVKDGNDVEQLIEAFREVKDKKHPVVVHINTLKGKGYKLAEEQKERFHYSVPFDLETGNLTGESGEGEDYADLTAGYLLQEMKKDPTVVGITAGTPTVFGFTPERRKEAGRQFIDMGIAEEQAVAMASAIAAGGGKPVFGVYSTFIQRAYDQLSQDLCINNNPALILVFWGSLSS
;
A
#
# COMPACT_ATOMS: atom_id res chain seq x y z
N MET A 1 6.76 -5.30 29.88
CA MET A 1 6.39 -5.19 28.46
C MET A 1 7.62 -5.54 27.62
N TYR A 2 7.43 -6.30 26.53
CA TYR A 2 8.55 -6.66 25.64
C TYR A 2 8.98 -5.47 24.80
N LEU A 3 8.02 -4.69 24.25
CA LEU A 3 8.28 -3.56 23.36
C LEU A 3 9.24 -2.53 23.97
N GLU A 4 9.09 -2.22 25.24
CA GLU A 4 9.99 -1.27 25.96
C GLU A 4 11.46 -1.72 25.92
N ASN A 5 11.71 -3.02 25.81
CA ASN A 5 13.04 -3.61 25.81
C ASN A 5 13.61 -3.82 24.39
N ILE A 6 12.82 -3.57 23.34
CA ILE A 6 13.28 -3.64 21.94
C ILE A 6 13.95 -2.31 21.57
N ASN A 7 15.25 -2.31 21.40
CA ASN A 7 16.02 -1.15 20.94
C ASN A 7 16.59 -1.36 19.53
N SER A 8 16.60 -2.60 19.06
CA SER A 8 17.10 -2.97 17.74
C SER A 8 16.48 -4.28 17.26
N PRO A 9 16.59 -4.63 15.97
CA PRO A 9 16.16 -5.93 15.47
C PRO A 9 16.85 -7.13 16.18
N ALA A 10 18.04 -6.92 16.71
CA ALA A 10 18.76 -7.98 17.46
C ALA A 10 18.02 -8.38 18.74
N ASP A 11 17.21 -7.51 19.33
CA ASP A 11 16.42 -7.82 20.52
C ASP A 11 15.21 -8.66 20.16
N VAL A 12 14.57 -8.43 19.01
CA VAL A 12 13.48 -9.24 18.49
C VAL A 12 13.90 -10.71 18.34
N LYS A 13 15.13 -10.95 17.86
CA LYS A 13 15.67 -12.28 17.62
C LYS A 13 15.90 -13.12 18.88
N LYS A 14 15.86 -12.51 20.06
CA LYS A 14 16.03 -13.21 21.36
C LYS A 14 14.71 -13.77 21.90
N LEU A 15 13.59 -13.35 21.35
CA LEU A 15 12.26 -13.71 21.82
C LEU A 15 11.84 -15.11 21.35
N SER A 16 11.14 -15.84 22.21
CA SER A 16 10.42 -17.06 21.84
C SER A 16 9.17 -16.70 21.00
N TYR A 17 8.60 -17.67 20.30
CA TYR A 17 7.37 -17.47 19.51
C TYR A 17 6.21 -16.92 20.34
N LYS A 18 6.06 -17.41 21.59
CA LYS A 18 5.05 -16.85 22.50
C LYS A 18 5.30 -15.36 22.77
N GLU A 19 6.55 -14.99 23.09
CA GLU A 19 6.92 -13.60 23.36
C GLU A 19 6.79 -12.70 22.11
N LEU A 20 7.00 -13.24 20.89
CA LEU A 20 6.75 -12.52 19.66
C LEU A 20 5.25 -12.22 19.46
N ASN A 21 4.36 -13.14 19.83
CA ASN A 21 2.91 -12.91 19.80
C ASN A 21 2.49 -11.85 20.84
N ASP A 22 3.07 -11.92 22.05
CA ASP A 22 2.85 -10.91 23.08
C ASP A 22 3.36 -9.53 22.63
N LEU A 23 4.54 -9.47 22.00
CA LEU A 23 5.08 -8.26 21.39
C LEU A 23 4.14 -7.67 20.31
N GLY A 24 3.58 -8.53 19.45
CA GLY A 24 2.59 -8.10 18.45
C GLY A 24 1.36 -7.46 19.07
N SER A 25 0.89 -7.98 20.19
CA SER A 25 -0.23 -7.43 20.95
C SER A 25 0.11 -6.08 21.59
N GLU A 26 1.31 -5.93 22.15
CA GLU A 26 1.80 -4.67 22.72
C GLU A 26 1.96 -3.59 21.65
N ILE A 27 2.51 -3.94 20.48
CA ILE A 27 2.64 -3.03 19.32
C ILE A 27 1.26 -2.52 18.87
N ARG A 28 0.25 -3.39 18.75
CA ARG A 28 -1.10 -2.99 18.39
C ARG A 28 -1.72 -2.04 19.41
N THR A 29 -1.51 -2.29 20.70
CA THR A 29 -1.99 -1.39 21.76
C THR A 29 -1.39 0.01 21.62
N SER A 30 -0.08 0.11 21.41
CA SER A 30 0.60 1.39 21.22
C SER A 30 0.14 2.11 19.94
N LEU A 31 0.01 1.36 18.82
CA LEU A 31 -0.49 1.92 17.56
C LEU A 31 -1.93 2.42 17.71
N LEU A 32 -2.78 1.67 18.40
CA LEU A 32 -4.17 2.04 18.60
C LEU A 32 -4.28 3.35 19.39
N GLN A 33 -3.51 3.49 20.45
CA GLN A 33 -3.48 4.71 21.24
C GLN A 33 -2.96 5.89 20.40
N LYS A 34 -1.77 5.77 19.81
CA LYS A 34 -1.21 6.85 18.96
C LYS A 34 -2.18 7.29 17.87
N LEU A 35 -2.72 6.34 17.11
CA LEU A 35 -3.53 6.67 15.92
C LEU A 35 -4.93 7.19 16.28
N SER A 36 -5.48 6.81 17.44
CA SER A 36 -6.73 7.40 17.91
C SER A 36 -6.56 8.84 18.40
N GLU A 37 -5.41 9.20 18.94
CA GLU A 37 -5.11 10.53 19.49
C GLU A 37 -4.50 11.50 18.48
N HIS A 38 -3.64 10.97 17.58
CA HIS A 38 -2.82 11.77 16.66
C HIS A 38 -3.20 11.60 15.19
N GLY A 39 -3.77 10.43 14.82
CA GLY A 39 -4.03 10.07 13.43
C GLY A 39 -2.85 9.40 12.73
N GLY A 40 -3.04 9.05 11.45
CA GLY A 40 -2.06 8.37 10.60
C GLY A 40 -2.63 7.17 9.84
N HIS A 41 -1.75 6.41 9.17
CA HIS A 41 -2.16 5.22 8.42
C HIS A 41 -2.45 4.07 9.39
N PHE A 42 -3.73 3.68 9.47
CA PHE A 42 -4.22 2.73 10.46
C PHE A 42 -4.20 1.28 9.95
N GLY A 43 -5.11 0.96 9.04
CA GLY A 43 -5.33 -0.41 8.57
C GLY A 43 -4.09 -1.12 8.01
N PRO A 44 -3.27 -0.44 7.17
CA PRO A 44 -2.04 -1.00 6.65
C PRO A 44 -1.05 -1.43 7.73
N ASN A 45 -0.86 -0.62 8.78
CA ASN A 45 0.07 -0.94 9.87
C ASN A 45 -0.42 -2.11 10.73
N PHE A 46 -1.71 -2.15 11.06
CA PHE A 46 -2.30 -3.24 11.84
C PHE A 46 -2.23 -4.59 11.12
N GLY A 47 -2.39 -4.59 9.79
CA GLY A 47 -2.27 -5.79 8.97
C GLY A 47 -0.84 -6.35 8.88
N MET A 48 0.17 -5.50 9.05
CA MET A 48 1.58 -5.84 8.84
C MET A 48 2.38 -6.13 10.13
N VAL A 49 1.75 -6.18 11.29
CA VAL A 49 2.45 -6.35 12.58
C VAL A 49 3.27 -7.63 12.60
N GLU A 50 2.65 -8.78 12.40
CA GLU A 50 3.33 -10.08 12.44
C GLU A 50 4.36 -10.21 11.32
N ALA A 51 4.03 -9.75 10.12
CA ALA A 51 4.95 -9.81 8.97
C ALA A 51 6.21 -8.98 9.23
N THR A 52 6.08 -7.79 9.83
CA THR A 52 7.23 -6.93 10.16
C THR A 52 8.06 -7.51 11.31
N ILE A 53 7.43 -8.10 12.33
CA ILE A 53 8.14 -8.83 13.40
C ILE A 53 8.92 -10.00 12.80
N ALA A 54 8.31 -10.82 11.94
CA ALA A 54 8.96 -11.97 11.31
C ALA A 54 10.12 -11.54 10.40
N LEU A 55 9.98 -10.42 9.65
CA LEU A 55 11.06 -9.84 8.86
C LEU A 55 12.28 -9.53 9.72
N HIS A 56 12.11 -8.80 10.82
CA HIS A 56 13.20 -8.45 11.72
C HIS A 56 13.73 -9.62 12.54
N TYR A 57 12.92 -10.66 12.72
CA TYR A 57 13.35 -11.89 13.36
C TYR A 57 14.28 -12.73 12.44
N VAL A 58 13.98 -12.80 11.15
CA VAL A 58 14.70 -13.65 10.19
C VAL A 58 15.87 -12.93 9.54
N PHE A 59 15.68 -11.71 9.06
CA PHE A 59 16.68 -10.97 8.32
C PHE A 59 17.52 -10.06 9.23
N ASN A 60 18.68 -9.65 8.76
CA ASN A 60 19.66 -8.89 9.53
C ASN A 60 19.72 -7.41 9.07
N SER A 61 18.61 -6.68 9.23
CA SER A 61 18.62 -5.24 8.93
C SER A 61 19.57 -4.48 9.89
N PRO A 62 20.38 -3.50 9.41
CA PRO A 62 20.36 -2.89 8.08
C PRO A 62 21.21 -3.61 7.02
N LYS A 63 21.96 -4.69 7.35
CA LYS A 63 22.72 -5.44 6.34
C LYS A 63 21.78 -5.96 5.25
N ASP A 64 20.79 -6.79 5.63
CA ASP A 64 19.69 -7.16 4.73
C ASP A 64 18.78 -5.94 4.55
N LYS A 65 18.43 -5.61 3.29
CA LYS A 65 17.76 -4.37 2.95
C LYS A 65 16.28 -4.61 2.69
N ILE A 66 15.41 -3.89 3.40
CA ILE A 66 13.96 -3.99 3.28
C ILE A 66 13.43 -2.69 2.68
N VAL A 67 12.74 -2.78 1.53
CA VAL A 67 12.12 -1.65 0.85
C VAL A 67 10.59 -1.82 0.94
N PHE A 68 9.95 -0.92 1.67
CA PHE A 68 8.50 -0.90 1.81
C PHE A 68 7.86 -0.03 0.72
N ASP A 69 6.99 -0.61 -0.09
CA ASP A 69 6.21 0.14 -1.08
C ASP A 69 5.33 1.19 -0.40
N VAL A 70 5.22 2.39 -0.94
CA VAL A 70 4.58 3.55 -0.27
C VAL A 70 5.25 3.88 1.07
N SER A 71 5.59 2.88 1.84
CA SER A 71 6.16 2.90 3.19
C SER A 71 5.24 3.42 4.33
N HIS A 72 3.98 3.67 4.03
CA HIS A 72 2.96 4.07 5.03
C HIS A 72 2.62 2.97 6.05
N GLN A 73 3.00 1.72 5.79
CA GLN A 73 2.87 0.54 6.67
C GLN A 73 4.15 0.24 7.47
N SER A 74 5.06 1.23 7.59
CA SER A 74 6.38 1.05 8.21
C SER A 74 6.44 1.37 9.71
N TYR A 75 5.32 1.66 10.39
CA TYR A 75 5.34 2.06 11.80
C TYR A 75 5.93 0.97 12.70
N VAL A 76 5.57 -0.28 12.48
CA VAL A 76 6.14 -1.41 13.21
C VAL A 76 7.64 -1.54 12.95
N HIS A 77 8.08 -1.34 11.71
CA HIS A 77 9.49 -1.30 11.36
C HIS A 77 10.23 -0.20 12.15
N LYS A 78 9.66 1.01 12.23
CA LYS A 78 10.23 2.09 13.04
C LYS A 78 10.33 1.73 14.52
N MET A 79 9.28 1.12 15.08
CA MET A 79 9.27 0.67 16.47
C MET A 79 10.38 -0.33 16.76
N LEU A 80 10.62 -1.30 15.86
CA LEU A 80 11.60 -2.36 16.03
C LEU A 80 13.05 -1.94 15.69
N THR A 81 13.21 -0.76 15.09
CA THR A 81 14.51 -0.20 14.68
C THR A 81 14.93 1.04 15.49
N GLY A 82 14.53 1.10 16.76
CA GLY A 82 15.01 2.10 17.72
C GLY A 82 14.17 3.36 17.85
N ARG A 83 13.04 3.47 17.13
CA ARG A 83 12.16 4.65 17.14
C ARG A 83 10.84 4.44 17.89
N LYS A 84 10.75 3.40 18.74
CA LYS A 84 9.52 3.03 19.47
C LYS A 84 8.96 4.17 20.34
N ASP A 85 9.83 5.02 20.88
CA ASP A 85 9.41 6.10 21.77
C ASP A 85 8.43 7.07 21.10
N ALA A 86 8.56 7.27 19.76
CA ALA A 86 7.62 8.05 18.96
C ALA A 86 6.23 7.39 18.80
N PHE A 87 6.04 6.21 19.37
CA PHE A 87 4.77 5.48 19.39
C PHE A 87 4.27 5.18 20.79
N LEU A 88 5.14 5.32 21.79
CA LEU A 88 4.83 5.05 23.19
C LEU A 88 4.48 6.30 23.98
N TYR A 89 5.08 7.45 23.62
CA TYR A 89 4.98 8.69 24.39
C TYR A 89 4.31 9.79 23.56
N PRO A 90 3.15 10.33 24.00
CA PRO A 90 2.40 11.33 23.23
C PRO A 90 3.21 12.57 22.85
N GLU A 91 4.10 13.03 23.73
CA GLU A 91 4.98 14.18 23.50
C GLU A 91 6.05 13.95 22.43
N ARG A 92 6.17 12.72 21.95
CA ARG A 92 7.15 12.30 20.93
C ARG A 92 6.51 11.80 19.63
N TYR A 93 5.19 11.90 19.50
CA TYR A 93 4.48 11.37 18.32
C TYR A 93 4.95 11.98 17.00
N ASP A 94 5.46 13.22 17.01
CA ASP A 94 5.99 13.93 15.86
C ASP A 94 7.50 13.73 15.62
N ASP A 95 8.18 12.92 16.42
CA ASP A 95 9.62 12.68 16.28
C ASP A 95 9.97 11.85 15.02
N VAL A 96 8.98 11.24 14.37
CA VAL A 96 9.16 10.41 13.16
C VAL A 96 8.16 10.76 12.10
N SER A 97 8.58 10.64 10.83
CA SER A 97 7.66 10.78 9.70
C SER A 97 6.71 9.59 9.58
N GLY A 98 5.63 9.76 8.83
CA GLY A 98 4.68 8.67 8.53
C GLY A 98 5.17 7.66 7.48
N TYR A 99 6.40 7.81 6.98
CA TYR A 99 7.02 7.03 5.92
C TYR A 99 8.45 6.64 6.29
N THR A 100 9.09 5.76 5.51
CA THR A 100 10.53 5.50 5.68
C THR A 100 11.34 6.77 5.38
N GLU A 101 12.36 7.04 6.22
CA GLU A 101 13.18 8.25 6.13
C GLU A 101 14.64 7.93 6.48
N PRO A 102 15.54 7.91 5.47
CA PRO A 102 16.96 7.61 5.71
C PRO A 102 17.67 8.56 6.70
N GLN A 103 17.15 9.77 6.90
CA GLN A 103 17.69 10.68 7.88
C GLN A 103 17.32 10.31 9.33
N GLU A 104 16.26 9.52 9.51
CA GLU A 104 15.87 9.01 10.83
C GLU A 104 16.64 7.75 11.23
N SER A 105 16.97 6.88 10.26
CA SER A 105 17.54 5.56 10.56
C SER A 105 18.29 4.94 9.39
N GLU A 106 19.41 4.27 9.69
CA GLU A 106 20.17 3.44 8.74
C GLU A 106 19.38 2.21 8.21
N HIS A 107 18.25 1.89 8.84
CA HIS A 107 17.37 0.81 8.42
C HIS A 107 16.43 1.23 7.29
N ASP A 108 16.30 2.52 7.01
CA ASP A 108 15.46 3.09 5.95
C ASP A 108 16.36 3.46 4.76
N PHE A 109 16.07 2.95 3.56
CA PHE A 109 16.96 3.14 2.39
C PHE A 109 16.45 4.21 1.43
N PHE A 110 15.14 4.49 1.43
CA PHE A 110 14.52 5.45 0.52
C PHE A 110 13.40 6.22 1.24
N VAL A 111 13.22 7.48 0.87
CA VAL A 111 11.97 8.20 1.12
C VAL A 111 10.97 7.76 0.06
N ILE A 112 9.87 7.15 0.48
CA ILE A 112 8.82 6.67 -0.43
C ILE A 112 7.48 7.19 0.11
N GLY A 113 6.58 7.58 -0.76
CA GLY A 113 5.22 7.99 -0.43
C GLY A 113 4.24 7.59 -1.54
N HIS A 114 4.75 7.28 -2.73
CA HIS A 114 3.97 6.81 -3.86
C HIS A 114 4.06 5.28 -4.01
N THR A 115 3.02 4.70 -4.58
CA THR A 115 2.88 3.25 -4.79
C THR A 115 3.77 2.73 -5.91
N SER A 116 3.95 1.41 -5.96
CA SER A 116 4.43 0.63 -7.12
C SER A 116 5.93 0.67 -7.38
N THR A 117 6.73 1.39 -6.56
CA THR A 117 8.16 1.61 -6.82
C THR A 117 9.09 0.64 -6.11
N SER A 118 8.62 -0.09 -5.08
CA SER A 118 9.49 -0.89 -4.21
C SER A 118 10.24 -1.99 -4.94
N VAL A 119 9.61 -2.65 -5.90
CA VAL A 119 10.25 -3.75 -6.66
C VAL A 119 11.37 -3.21 -7.54
N SER A 120 11.16 -2.07 -8.22
CA SER A 120 12.18 -1.40 -9.03
C SER A 120 13.37 -0.96 -8.19
N LEU A 121 13.11 -0.32 -7.03
CA LEU A 121 14.17 0.12 -6.11
C LEU A 121 14.94 -1.07 -5.53
N ALA A 122 14.25 -2.13 -5.12
CA ALA A 122 14.88 -3.36 -4.62
C ALA A 122 15.70 -4.07 -5.71
N SER A 123 15.23 -4.09 -6.96
CA SER A 123 15.99 -4.62 -8.11
C SER A 123 17.29 -3.84 -8.32
N GLY A 124 17.25 -2.51 -8.20
CA GLY A 124 18.43 -1.66 -8.23
C GLY A 124 19.43 -1.97 -7.11
N LEU A 125 18.94 -2.16 -5.88
CA LEU A 125 19.76 -2.58 -4.73
C LEU A 125 20.39 -3.96 -4.96
N ALA A 126 19.62 -4.94 -5.47
CA ALA A 126 20.11 -6.28 -5.77
C ALA A 126 21.21 -6.23 -6.83
N LYS A 127 21.02 -5.45 -7.89
CA LYS A 127 22.05 -5.25 -8.93
C LYS A 127 23.29 -4.56 -8.37
N GLY A 128 23.12 -3.51 -7.54
CA GLY A 128 24.24 -2.82 -6.89
C GLY A 128 25.04 -3.76 -5.98
N ARG A 129 24.35 -4.57 -5.16
CA ARG A 129 24.97 -5.62 -4.34
C ARG A 129 25.81 -6.59 -5.17
N ASP A 130 25.26 -7.11 -6.27
CA ASP A 130 25.96 -8.09 -7.12
C ASP A 130 27.21 -7.49 -7.74
N LEU A 131 27.16 -6.23 -8.17
CA LEU A 131 28.32 -5.52 -8.75
C LEU A 131 29.41 -5.24 -7.72
N THR A 132 29.06 -5.08 -6.45
CA THR A 132 30.01 -4.84 -5.36
C THR A 132 30.46 -6.11 -4.64
N GLY A 133 29.91 -7.29 -5.02
CA GLY A 133 30.24 -8.58 -4.42
C GLY A 133 29.63 -8.78 -3.03
N GLY A 134 28.55 -8.09 -2.72
CA GLY A 134 27.77 -8.27 -1.49
C GLY A 134 26.99 -9.60 -1.46
N ASP A 135 26.53 -9.96 -0.26
CA ASP A 135 25.80 -11.23 0.00
C ASP A 135 24.46 -11.04 0.73
N GLU A 136 24.11 -9.80 1.03
CA GLU A 136 22.90 -9.45 1.75
C GLU A 136 21.62 -9.80 0.98
N ASN A 137 20.56 -10.13 1.72
CA ASN A 137 19.24 -10.28 1.14
C ASN A 137 18.64 -8.90 0.81
N ILE A 138 17.96 -8.82 -0.33
CA ILE A 138 17.19 -7.65 -0.72
C ILE A 138 15.71 -8.04 -0.72
N ILE A 139 14.91 -7.29 0.02
CA ILE A 139 13.49 -7.58 0.23
C ILE A 139 12.65 -6.39 -0.21
N ALA A 140 11.73 -6.59 -1.13
CA ALA A 140 10.65 -5.65 -1.45
C ALA A 140 9.37 -6.10 -0.74
N VAL A 141 8.68 -5.17 -0.08
CA VAL A 141 7.34 -5.40 0.50
C VAL A 141 6.35 -4.56 -0.28
N ILE A 142 5.44 -5.18 -1.00
CA ILE A 142 4.46 -4.50 -1.85
C ILE A 142 3.05 -4.95 -1.50
N GLY A 143 2.12 -4.00 -1.36
CA GLY A 143 0.70 -4.29 -1.18
C GLY A 143 0.05 -4.72 -2.50
N ASP A 144 -1.00 -5.55 -2.40
CA ASP A 144 -1.78 -5.99 -3.54
C ASP A 144 -2.34 -4.82 -4.36
N GLY A 145 -2.82 -3.76 -3.72
CA GLY A 145 -3.28 -2.55 -4.40
C GLY A 145 -2.21 -1.90 -5.30
N SER A 146 -0.96 -1.88 -4.84
CA SER A 146 0.17 -1.29 -5.59
C SER A 146 0.59 -2.11 -6.81
N LEU A 147 0.22 -3.38 -6.88
CA LEU A 147 0.51 -4.24 -8.04
C LEU A 147 -0.19 -3.79 -9.33
N SER A 148 -1.22 -2.95 -9.26
CA SER A 148 -1.90 -2.41 -10.45
C SER A 148 -1.16 -1.26 -11.13
N GLY A 149 -0.14 -0.68 -10.50
CA GLY A 149 0.66 0.38 -11.09
C GLY A 149 1.61 -0.10 -12.19
N GLY A 150 1.78 0.68 -13.25
CA GLY A 150 2.63 0.32 -14.39
C GLY A 150 4.06 0.01 -13.96
N GLU A 151 4.67 0.83 -13.11
CA GLU A 151 6.03 0.61 -12.61
C GLU A 151 6.19 -0.70 -11.83
N ALA A 152 5.13 -1.17 -11.12
CA ALA A 152 5.17 -2.46 -10.46
C ALA A 152 5.26 -3.62 -11.48
N PHE A 153 4.54 -3.52 -12.60
CA PHE A 153 4.66 -4.50 -13.70
C PHE A 153 6.04 -4.46 -14.33
N GLU A 154 6.59 -3.29 -14.62
CA GLU A 154 7.95 -3.13 -15.18
C GLU A 154 9.00 -3.67 -14.20
N GLY A 155 8.87 -3.33 -12.91
CA GLY A 155 9.75 -3.83 -11.86
C GLY A 155 9.71 -5.35 -11.71
N LEU A 156 8.51 -5.96 -11.73
CA LEU A 156 8.36 -7.41 -11.68
C LEU A 156 8.92 -8.10 -12.93
N ASP A 157 8.70 -7.55 -14.12
CA ASP A 157 9.20 -8.10 -15.37
C ASP A 157 10.73 -8.17 -15.35
N TYR A 158 11.38 -7.06 -15.03
CA TYR A 158 12.84 -7.01 -14.98
C TYR A 158 13.45 -7.81 -13.81
N ALA A 159 12.82 -7.79 -12.64
CA ALA A 159 13.30 -8.51 -11.47
C ALA A 159 13.35 -10.02 -11.69
N ALA A 160 12.42 -10.57 -12.46
CA ALA A 160 12.44 -11.99 -12.83
C ALA A 160 13.69 -12.37 -13.67
N GLU A 161 14.18 -11.44 -14.52
CA GLU A 161 15.37 -11.64 -15.36
C GLU A 161 16.69 -11.51 -14.57
N LEU A 162 16.70 -10.80 -13.44
CA LEU A 162 17.93 -10.56 -12.67
C LEU A 162 18.66 -11.83 -12.25
N GLY A 163 17.94 -12.94 -12.02
CA GLY A 163 18.53 -14.25 -11.71
C GLY A 163 19.35 -14.28 -10.41
N THR A 164 19.05 -13.39 -9.46
CA THR A 164 19.80 -13.23 -8.21
C THR A 164 18.88 -13.21 -6.99
N ASN A 165 19.43 -13.13 -5.79
CA ASN A 165 18.63 -13.01 -4.57
C ASN A 165 17.81 -11.71 -4.57
N LEU A 166 16.51 -11.85 -4.70
CA LEU A 166 15.52 -10.80 -4.49
C LEU A 166 14.23 -11.43 -3.97
N ILE A 167 13.78 -11.00 -2.80
CA ILE A 167 12.58 -11.53 -2.15
C ILE A 167 11.50 -10.47 -2.28
N ILE A 168 10.38 -10.82 -2.92
CA ILE A 168 9.23 -9.91 -3.09
C ILE A 168 8.10 -10.43 -2.22
N ILE A 169 7.75 -9.69 -1.18
CA ILE A 169 6.64 -10.01 -0.28
C ILE A 169 5.41 -9.27 -0.78
N VAL A 170 4.45 -10.03 -1.32
CA VAL A 170 3.15 -9.49 -1.73
C VAL A 170 2.20 -9.59 -0.54
N ASN A 171 1.90 -8.45 0.05
CA ASN A 171 0.92 -8.34 1.14
C ASN A 171 -0.49 -8.20 0.54
N ASP A 172 -1.21 -9.32 0.45
CA ASP A 172 -2.56 -9.39 -0.10
C ASP A 172 -3.60 -9.33 1.03
N ASN A 173 -4.29 -8.22 1.14
CA ASN A 173 -5.41 -8.02 2.06
C ASN A 173 -6.71 -7.65 1.34
N GLN A 174 -6.72 -7.78 0.00
CA GLN A 174 -7.86 -7.55 -0.90
C GLN A 174 -8.31 -6.09 -0.98
N MET A 175 -7.47 -5.15 -0.55
CA MET A 175 -7.81 -3.74 -0.51
C MET A 175 -6.60 -2.87 -0.88
N SER A 176 -6.87 -1.82 -1.65
CA SER A 176 -6.03 -0.63 -1.71
C SER A 176 -6.51 0.40 -0.66
N ILE A 177 -6.72 1.65 -1.00
CA ILE A 177 -7.55 2.56 -0.16
C ILE A 177 -8.98 2.02 -0.18
N ALA A 178 -9.58 1.92 -1.38
CA ALA A 178 -10.87 1.27 -1.65
C ALA A 178 -10.67 -0.20 -2.08
N GLU A 179 -11.69 -0.80 -2.66
CA GLU A 179 -11.61 -2.14 -3.26
C GLU A 179 -10.66 -2.18 -4.47
N ASN A 180 -10.02 -3.32 -4.67
CA ASN A 180 -9.13 -3.52 -5.81
C ASN A 180 -9.89 -3.77 -7.11
N HIS A 181 -9.43 -3.16 -8.21
CA HIS A 181 -9.99 -3.32 -9.55
C HIS A 181 -8.93 -3.79 -10.55
N GLY A 182 -9.33 -4.69 -11.47
CA GLY A 182 -8.47 -5.20 -12.54
C GLY A 182 -8.40 -6.72 -12.63
N GLY A 183 -7.89 -7.20 -13.77
CA GLY A 183 -7.79 -8.65 -14.06
C GLY A 183 -6.83 -9.41 -13.17
N LEU A 184 -5.77 -8.75 -12.70
CA LEU A 184 -4.77 -9.33 -11.78
C LEU A 184 -5.42 -9.87 -10.50
N TYR A 185 -6.39 -9.15 -9.95
CA TYR A 185 -7.03 -9.52 -8.67
C TYR A 185 -7.86 -10.79 -8.74
N ARG A 186 -8.34 -11.18 -9.93
CA ARG A 186 -8.96 -12.50 -10.15
C ARG A 186 -7.93 -13.62 -9.98
N ASN A 187 -6.71 -13.40 -10.45
CA ASN A 187 -5.64 -14.38 -10.25
C ASN A 187 -5.21 -14.45 -8.79
N LEU A 188 -5.03 -13.31 -8.11
CA LEU A 188 -4.75 -13.30 -6.66
C LEU A 188 -5.86 -14.00 -5.86
N GLN A 189 -7.13 -13.79 -6.21
CA GLN A 189 -8.25 -14.51 -5.60
C GLN A 189 -8.13 -16.03 -5.79
N GLN A 190 -7.88 -16.49 -7.01
CA GLN A 190 -7.68 -17.92 -7.28
C GLN A 190 -6.51 -18.49 -6.49
N LEU A 191 -5.41 -17.73 -6.37
CA LEU A 191 -4.26 -18.14 -5.56
C LEU A 191 -4.60 -18.25 -4.08
N ARG A 192 -5.40 -17.35 -3.53
CA ARG A 192 -5.90 -17.44 -2.14
C ARG A 192 -6.81 -18.65 -1.95
N GLU A 193 -7.79 -18.83 -2.83
CA GLU A 193 -8.79 -19.93 -2.76
C GLU A 193 -8.15 -21.31 -2.89
N THR A 194 -7.04 -21.41 -3.60
CA THR A 194 -6.32 -22.68 -3.84
C THR A 194 -5.03 -22.80 -3.02
N GLU A 195 -4.83 -21.93 -2.05
CA GLU A 195 -3.60 -21.91 -1.24
C GLU A 195 -2.32 -21.93 -2.11
N GLY A 196 -2.32 -21.10 -3.16
CA GLY A 196 -1.21 -20.97 -4.10
C GLY A 196 -1.10 -22.05 -5.18
N GLN A 197 -2.03 -23.01 -5.22
CA GLN A 197 -2.00 -24.16 -6.14
C GLN A 197 -2.78 -23.94 -7.44
N ALA A 198 -3.30 -22.74 -7.70
CA ALA A 198 -4.00 -22.47 -8.97
C ALA A 198 -3.11 -22.81 -10.17
N PRO A 199 -3.66 -23.44 -11.22
CA PRO A 199 -2.90 -23.81 -12.43
C PRO A 199 -2.38 -22.59 -13.18
N CYS A 200 -3.08 -21.44 -13.08
CA CYS A 200 -2.61 -20.14 -13.55
C CYS A 200 -2.08 -19.36 -12.35
N ASN A 201 -0.79 -19.04 -12.40
CA ASN A 201 -0.13 -18.20 -11.38
C ASN A 201 0.69 -17.15 -12.10
N TYR A 202 0.29 -15.90 -11.99
CA TYR A 202 0.91 -14.75 -12.61
C TYR A 202 2.42 -14.68 -12.33
N PHE A 203 2.84 -14.88 -11.09
CA PHE A 203 4.24 -14.78 -10.69
C PHE A 203 5.07 -15.94 -11.25
N LYS A 204 4.56 -17.17 -11.21
CA LYS A 204 5.22 -18.33 -11.82
C LYS A 204 5.34 -18.21 -13.33
N ALA A 205 4.34 -17.60 -14.00
CA ALA A 205 4.36 -17.36 -15.43
C ALA A 205 5.47 -16.37 -15.84
N MET A 206 5.86 -15.47 -14.95
CA MET A 206 7.01 -14.57 -15.15
C MET A 206 8.36 -15.20 -14.79
N GLY A 207 8.38 -16.41 -14.23
CA GLY A 207 9.62 -17.13 -13.90
C GLY A 207 10.03 -17.06 -12.42
N TYR A 208 9.21 -16.51 -11.54
CA TYR A 208 9.53 -16.50 -10.10
C TYR A 208 9.35 -17.86 -9.44
N ASP A 209 10.20 -18.15 -8.45
CA ASP A 209 9.81 -19.04 -7.37
C ASP A 209 8.64 -18.41 -6.60
N TYR A 210 7.71 -19.25 -6.12
CA TYR A 210 6.50 -18.73 -5.48
C TYR A 210 6.16 -19.55 -4.22
N LEU A 211 5.95 -18.84 -3.13
CA LEU A 211 5.50 -19.38 -1.85
C LEU A 211 4.24 -18.65 -1.39
N TYR A 212 3.23 -19.39 -0.96
CA TYR A 212 1.99 -18.83 -0.42
C TYR A 212 1.91 -19.06 1.09
N VAL A 213 1.59 -18.03 1.85
CA VAL A 213 1.34 -18.08 3.30
C VAL A 213 -0.13 -17.77 3.55
N LYS A 214 -0.87 -18.79 3.96
CA LYS A 214 -2.33 -18.71 4.16
C LYS A 214 -2.73 -17.76 5.28
N ASP A 215 -2.04 -17.85 6.41
CA ASP A 215 -2.23 -16.94 7.54
C ASP A 215 -1.04 -15.98 7.67
N GLY A 216 -1.10 -14.90 6.92
CA GLY A 216 -0.10 -13.82 6.94
C GLY A 216 -0.12 -12.97 8.22
N ASN A 217 -0.94 -13.34 9.18
CA ASN A 217 -0.94 -12.77 10.53
C ASN A 217 -0.59 -13.82 11.61
N ASP A 218 0.02 -14.92 11.23
CA ASP A 218 0.66 -15.89 12.11
C ASP A 218 2.18 -15.73 12.04
N VAL A 219 2.78 -15.29 13.15
CA VAL A 219 4.22 -14.99 13.21
C VAL A 219 5.10 -16.22 12.98
N GLU A 220 4.65 -17.42 13.41
CA GLU A 220 5.42 -18.66 13.24
C GLU A 220 5.44 -19.10 11.78
N GLN A 221 4.28 -19.12 11.10
CA GLN A 221 4.20 -19.42 9.66
C GLN A 221 5.03 -18.45 8.82
N LEU A 222 5.00 -17.17 9.18
CA LEU A 222 5.79 -16.14 8.48
C LEU A 222 7.29 -16.34 8.69
N ILE A 223 7.73 -16.67 9.91
CA ILE A 223 9.15 -16.96 10.21
C ILE A 223 9.63 -18.17 9.41
N GLU A 224 8.83 -19.23 9.36
CA GLU A 224 9.15 -20.44 8.58
C GLU A 224 9.27 -20.11 7.09
N ALA A 225 8.29 -19.40 6.54
CA ALA A 225 8.28 -18.99 5.13
C ALA A 225 9.50 -18.09 4.78
N PHE A 226 9.81 -17.13 5.63
CA PHE A 226 10.94 -16.24 5.40
C PHE A 226 12.29 -16.95 5.55
N ARG A 227 12.41 -17.93 6.45
CA ARG A 227 13.60 -18.80 6.54
C ARG A 227 13.78 -19.66 5.30
N GLU A 228 12.70 -20.16 4.71
CA GLU A 228 12.74 -20.96 3.48
C GLU A 228 13.28 -20.16 2.29
N VAL A 229 12.95 -18.86 2.22
CA VAL A 229 13.36 -18.03 1.08
C VAL A 229 14.64 -17.25 1.31
N LYS A 230 15.10 -17.16 2.56
CA LYS A 230 16.34 -16.48 2.91
C LYS A 230 17.53 -17.10 2.16
N ASP A 231 18.43 -16.27 1.68
CA ASP A 231 19.67 -16.63 0.98
C ASP A 231 19.46 -17.43 -0.33
N LYS A 232 18.22 -17.52 -0.85
CA LYS A 232 17.96 -18.08 -2.19
C LYS A 232 18.72 -17.27 -3.25
N LYS A 233 19.15 -17.96 -4.30
CA LYS A 233 19.93 -17.35 -5.40
C LYS A 233 19.07 -17.06 -6.64
N HIS A 234 17.76 -17.07 -6.48
CA HIS A 234 16.77 -16.84 -7.52
C HIS A 234 15.67 -15.93 -6.98
N PRO A 235 15.08 -15.04 -7.80
CA PRO A 235 13.99 -14.20 -7.36
C PRO A 235 12.78 -15.02 -6.91
N VAL A 236 12.21 -14.64 -5.75
CA VAL A 236 11.09 -15.37 -5.16
C VAL A 236 9.99 -14.40 -4.74
N VAL A 237 8.75 -14.79 -5.00
CA VAL A 237 7.56 -14.10 -4.47
C VAL A 237 7.01 -14.88 -3.28
N VAL A 238 6.90 -14.21 -2.14
CA VAL A 238 6.19 -14.70 -0.95
C VAL A 238 4.86 -13.97 -0.88
N HIS A 239 3.79 -14.65 -1.21
CA HIS A 239 2.43 -14.12 -1.20
C HIS A 239 1.79 -14.38 0.17
N ILE A 240 1.66 -13.36 0.99
CA ILE A 240 1.06 -13.45 2.33
C ILE A 240 -0.36 -12.91 2.32
N ASN A 241 -1.31 -13.69 2.87
CA ASN A 241 -2.70 -13.28 3.00
C ASN A 241 -2.92 -12.66 4.39
N THR A 242 -3.14 -11.35 4.48
CA THR A 242 -3.27 -10.63 5.75
C THR A 242 -4.65 -10.00 5.93
N LEU A 243 -4.98 -9.66 7.17
CA LEU A 243 -6.21 -8.92 7.52
C LEU A 243 -5.88 -7.45 7.79
N LYS A 244 -6.31 -6.57 6.88
CA LYS A 244 -6.19 -5.12 7.05
C LYS A 244 -6.98 -4.66 8.28
N GLY A 245 -6.31 -3.93 9.19
CA GLY A 245 -6.94 -3.45 10.42
C GLY A 245 -7.01 -4.46 11.56
N LYS A 246 -6.32 -5.63 11.44
CA LYS A 246 -6.36 -6.73 12.42
C LYS A 246 -6.16 -6.25 13.86
N GLY A 247 -7.10 -6.66 14.74
CA GLY A 247 -7.06 -6.37 16.16
C GLY A 247 -7.88 -5.14 16.59
N TYR A 248 -8.49 -4.43 15.62
CA TYR A 248 -9.49 -3.40 15.90
C TYR A 248 -10.72 -3.63 15.03
N LYS A 249 -11.80 -4.12 15.66
CA LYS A 249 -13.00 -4.61 14.97
C LYS A 249 -13.58 -3.61 13.96
N LEU A 250 -13.66 -2.33 14.32
CA LEU A 250 -14.19 -1.30 13.42
C LEU A 250 -13.34 -1.13 12.16
N ALA A 251 -12.01 -1.27 12.27
CA ALA A 251 -11.12 -1.20 11.12
C ALA A 251 -11.17 -2.45 10.24
N GLU A 252 -11.40 -3.62 10.82
CA GLU A 252 -11.61 -4.87 10.08
C GLU A 252 -12.90 -4.84 9.25
N GLU A 253 -13.97 -4.21 9.80
CA GLU A 253 -15.28 -4.08 9.16
C GLU A 253 -15.36 -2.91 8.17
N GLN A 254 -14.63 -1.80 8.42
CA GLN A 254 -14.66 -0.56 7.64
C GLN A 254 -13.27 -0.22 7.05
N LYS A 255 -12.71 -1.14 6.28
CA LYS A 255 -11.32 -1.11 5.80
C LYS A 255 -10.94 0.13 5.00
N GLU A 256 -11.86 0.69 4.20
CA GLU A 256 -11.67 1.92 3.43
C GLU A 256 -11.54 3.12 4.37
N ARG A 257 -12.47 3.27 5.32
CA ARG A 257 -12.49 4.34 6.30
C ARG A 257 -11.22 4.39 7.17
N PHE A 258 -10.76 3.23 7.61
CA PHE A 258 -9.58 3.07 8.46
C PHE A 258 -8.28 2.82 7.66
N HIS A 259 -8.23 3.17 6.38
CA HIS A 259 -6.94 3.19 5.68
C HIS A 259 -6.02 4.26 6.27
N TYR A 260 -6.52 5.49 6.37
CA TYR A 260 -5.93 6.61 7.09
C TYR A 260 -6.96 7.17 8.06
N SER A 261 -6.55 7.54 9.25
CA SER A 261 -7.45 8.11 10.26
C SER A 261 -6.89 9.43 10.79
N VAL A 262 -7.76 10.42 10.97
CA VAL A 262 -7.54 11.53 11.89
C VAL A 262 -7.95 11.10 13.30
N PRO A 263 -7.70 11.88 14.37
CA PRO A 263 -8.09 11.51 15.72
C PRO A 263 -9.56 11.07 15.85
N PHE A 264 -9.80 10.00 16.60
CA PHE A 264 -11.11 9.38 16.73
C PHE A 264 -11.33 8.76 18.12
N ASP A 265 -12.59 8.61 18.51
CA ASP A 265 -12.98 7.91 19.73
C ASP A 265 -12.88 6.38 19.57
N LEU A 266 -12.20 5.72 20.49
CA LEU A 266 -11.90 4.28 20.41
C LEU A 266 -13.12 3.37 20.50
N GLU A 267 -14.20 3.77 21.18
CA GLU A 267 -15.38 2.93 21.36
C GLU A 267 -16.31 3.01 20.15
N THR A 268 -16.47 4.20 19.60
CA THR A 268 -17.42 4.47 18.51
C THR A 268 -16.77 4.54 17.13
N GLY A 269 -15.45 4.80 17.07
CA GLY A 269 -14.73 5.10 15.84
C GLY A 269 -15.03 6.49 15.26
N ASN A 270 -15.85 7.31 15.92
CA ASN A 270 -16.21 8.64 15.43
C ASN A 270 -15.04 9.61 15.56
N LEU A 271 -14.92 10.52 14.59
CA LEU A 271 -13.88 11.56 14.63
C LEU A 271 -14.09 12.46 15.85
N THR A 272 -12.99 12.80 16.53
CA THR A 272 -13.02 13.68 17.74
C THR A 272 -12.74 15.14 17.42
N GLY A 273 -12.25 15.45 16.20
CA GLY A 273 -12.05 16.82 15.72
C GLY A 273 -13.33 17.45 15.20
N GLU A 274 -13.39 18.77 15.21
CA GLU A 274 -14.47 19.50 14.53
C GLU A 274 -14.41 19.16 13.04
N SER A 275 -15.47 18.54 12.51
CA SER A 275 -15.70 18.53 11.08
C SER A 275 -15.91 19.98 10.67
N GLY A 276 -15.07 20.52 9.79
CA GLY A 276 -15.23 21.88 9.30
C GLY A 276 -16.67 22.12 8.86
N GLU A 277 -17.33 23.13 9.42
CA GLU A 277 -18.64 23.56 8.94
C GLU A 277 -18.48 24.10 7.51
N GLY A 278 -19.08 23.43 6.52
CA GLY A 278 -19.09 23.90 5.15
C GLY A 278 -19.30 22.77 4.15
N GLU A 279 -19.64 23.16 2.92
CA GLU A 279 -19.74 22.20 1.80
C GLU A 279 -18.33 21.78 1.35
N ASP A 280 -18.10 20.48 1.28
CA ASP A 280 -16.87 19.93 0.72
C ASP A 280 -16.93 19.96 -0.82
N TYR A 281 -15.87 20.43 -1.45
CA TYR A 281 -15.74 20.43 -2.92
C TYR A 281 -15.89 19.03 -3.52
N ALA A 282 -15.46 17.98 -2.83
CA ALA A 282 -15.63 16.61 -3.27
C ALA A 282 -17.12 16.23 -3.31
N ASP A 283 -17.86 16.56 -2.26
CA ASP A 283 -19.31 16.29 -2.16
C ASP A 283 -20.11 17.07 -3.22
N LEU A 284 -19.81 18.36 -3.42
CA LEU A 284 -20.43 19.19 -4.46
C LEU A 284 -20.15 18.63 -5.85
N THR A 285 -18.89 18.23 -6.11
CA THR A 285 -18.49 17.65 -7.40
C THR A 285 -19.24 16.36 -7.69
N ALA A 286 -19.26 15.42 -6.74
CA ALA A 286 -19.97 14.15 -6.91
C ALA A 286 -21.47 14.35 -7.09
N GLY A 287 -22.09 15.23 -6.30
CA GLY A 287 -23.50 15.58 -6.43
C GLY A 287 -23.85 16.14 -7.79
N TYR A 288 -23.03 17.05 -8.32
CA TYR A 288 -23.20 17.60 -9.66
C TYR A 288 -23.02 16.55 -10.75
N LEU A 289 -21.94 15.76 -10.67
CA LEU A 289 -21.67 14.72 -11.67
C LEU A 289 -22.78 13.67 -11.73
N LEU A 290 -23.31 13.22 -10.59
CA LEU A 290 -24.44 12.28 -10.55
C LEU A 290 -25.69 12.87 -11.21
N GLN A 291 -25.94 14.16 -11.07
CA GLN A 291 -27.05 14.83 -11.76
C GLN A 291 -26.82 14.86 -13.29
N GLU A 292 -25.61 15.15 -13.74
CA GLU A 292 -25.27 15.17 -15.16
C GLU A 292 -25.28 13.74 -15.76
N MET A 293 -24.80 12.73 -15.05
CA MET A 293 -24.87 11.32 -15.46
C MET A 293 -26.32 10.83 -15.67
N LYS A 294 -27.27 11.30 -14.85
CA LYS A 294 -28.70 10.97 -15.02
C LYS A 294 -29.29 11.60 -16.29
N LYS A 295 -28.79 12.75 -16.73
CA LYS A 295 -29.26 13.46 -17.92
C LYS A 295 -28.58 12.96 -19.19
N ASP A 296 -27.31 12.58 -19.08
CA ASP A 296 -26.46 12.23 -20.20
C ASP A 296 -25.68 10.94 -19.92
N PRO A 297 -26.01 9.84 -20.60
CA PRO A 297 -25.32 8.56 -20.41
C PRO A 297 -23.89 8.54 -20.92
N THR A 298 -23.42 9.58 -21.60
CA THR A 298 -22.04 9.72 -22.09
C THR A 298 -21.08 10.33 -21.05
N VAL A 299 -21.59 10.89 -19.95
CA VAL A 299 -20.78 11.39 -18.83
C VAL A 299 -20.23 10.23 -18.03
N VAL A 300 -18.92 10.22 -17.80
CA VAL A 300 -18.21 9.15 -17.10
C VAL A 300 -17.25 9.73 -16.06
N GLY A 301 -17.40 9.33 -14.79
CA GLY A 301 -16.43 9.59 -13.73
C GLY A 301 -15.34 8.54 -13.71
N ILE A 302 -14.09 8.95 -13.60
CA ILE A 302 -12.91 8.07 -13.57
C ILE A 302 -12.10 8.36 -12.33
N THR A 303 -11.58 7.33 -11.69
CA THR A 303 -10.58 7.43 -10.61
C THR A 303 -9.49 6.37 -10.78
N ALA A 304 -8.38 6.59 -10.09
CA ALA A 304 -7.26 5.65 -10.01
C ALA A 304 -7.03 5.21 -8.54
N GLY A 305 -7.97 4.39 -8.01
CA GLY A 305 -7.89 3.83 -6.66
C GLY A 305 -8.25 4.81 -5.52
N THR A 306 -8.73 6.02 -5.85
CA THR A 306 -9.05 7.08 -4.87
C THR A 306 -10.45 7.69 -5.11
N PRO A 307 -11.53 6.89 -5.07
CA PRO A 307 -12.86 7.37 -5.46
C PRO A 307 -13.38 8.50 -4.57
N THR A 308 -13.02 8.51 -3.30
CA THR A 308 -13.45 9.53 -2.35
C THR A 308 -12.78 10.90 -2.56
N VAL A 309 -11.69 10.98 -3.35
CA VAL A 309 -11.01 12.25 -3.65
C VAL A 309 -11.95 13.27 -4.28
N PHE A 310 -12.93 12.83 -5.07
CA PHE A 310 -13.96 13.68 -5.64
C PHE A 310 -15.38 13.23 -5.26
N GLY A 311 -15.51 12.70 -4.03
CA GLY A 311 -16.77 12.49 -3.32
C GLY A 311 -17.55 11.24 -3.72
N PHE A 312 -16.98 10.30 -4.47
CA PHE A 312 -17.67 9.05 -4.83
C PHE A 312 -17.56 8.00 -3.72
N THR A 313 -18.43 8.13 -2.72
CA THR A 313 -18.63 7.12 -1.67
C THR A 313 -19.12 5.80 -2.27
N PRO A 314 -19.11 4.67 -1.51
CA PRO A 314 -19.66 3.40 -1.99
C PRO A 314 -21.10 3.50 -2.53
N GLU A 315 -21.95 4.29 -1.88
CA GLU A 315 -23.34 4.52 -2.31
C GLU A 315 -23.40 5.28 -3.63
N ARG A 316 -22.59 6.33 -3.79
CA ARG A 316 -22.52 7.14 -5.01
C ARG A 316 -21.92 6.35 -6.19
N ARG A 317 -20.92 5.50 -5.93
CA ARG A 317 -20.38 4.57 -6.94
C ARG A 317 -21.45 3.61 -7.43
N LYS A 318 -22.27 3.06 -6.51
CA LYS A 318 -23.40 2.19 -6.85
C LYS A 318 -24.48 2.94 -7.64
N GLU A 319 -24.79 4.18 -7.28
CA GLU A 319 -25.76 5.03 -7.99
C GLU A 319 -25.29 5.35 -9.43
N ALA A 320 -24.02 5.71 -9.60
CA ALA A 320 -23.44 6.00 -10.91
C ALA A 320 -23.34 4.75 -11.81
N GLY A 321 -23.18 3.58 -11.23
CA GLY A 321 -23.13 2.30 -11.94
C GLY A 321 -22.05 2.29 -13.03
N ARG A 322 -22.41 1.98 -14.28
CA ARG A 322 -21.47 1.90 -15.41
C ARG A 322 -20.82 3.24 -15.81
N GLN A 323 -21.33 4.36 -15.31
CA GLN A 323 -20.79 5.69 -15.57
C GLN A 323 -19.70 6.10 -14.56
N PHE A 324 -19.35 5.20 -13.64
CA PHE A 324 -18.19 5.35 -12.77
C PHE A 324 -17.20 4.21 -13.01
N ILE A 325 -15.92 4.57 -13.18
CA ILE A 325 -14.84 3.62 -13.45
C ILE A 325 -13.72 3.86 -12.44
N ASP A 326 -13.36 2.83 -11.71
CA ASP A 326 -12.12 2.78 -10.94
C ASP A 326 -11.14 1.83 -11.62
N MET A 327 -9.95 2.34 -11.91
CA MET A 327 -8.90 1.59 -12.64
C MET A 327 -7.93 0.88 -11.71
N GLY A 328 -8.12 0.94 -10.37
CA GLY A 328 -7.07 0.67 -9.44
C GLY A 328 -6.01 1.77 -9.47
N ILE A 329 -4.85 1.54 -8.86
CA ILE A 329 -3.76 2.52 -8.84
C ILE A 329 -3.06 2.50 -10.22
N ALA A 330 -3.60 3.25 -11.18
CA ALA A 330 -3.15 3.27 -12.58
C ALA A 330 -3.48 4.63 -13.23
N GLU A 331 -2.83 5.68 -12.79
CA GLU A 331 -3.08 7.05 -13.23
C GLU A 331 -2.80 7.26 -14.72
N GLU A 332 -1.74 6.62 -15.24
CA GLU A 332 -1.37 6.64 -16.65
C GLU A 332 -2.51 6.07 -17.52
N GLN A 333 -3.03 4.91 -17.14
CA GLN A 333 -4.16 4.26 -17.79
C GLN A 333 -5.42 5.15 -17.72
N ALA A 334 -5.66 5.81 -16.58
CA ALA A 334 -6.82 6.67 -16.39
C ALA A 334 -6.81 7.84 -17.37
N VAL A 335 -5.67 8.50 -17.60
CA VAL A 335 -5.54 9.62 -18.55
C VAL A 335 -5.68 9.13 -19.99
N ALA A 336 -4.98 8.07 -20.37
CA ALA A 336 -5.05 7.50 -21.72
C ALA A 336 -6.48 7.07 -22.05
N MET A 337 -7.17 6.41 -21.13
CA MET A 337 -8.55 5.98 -21.30
C MET A 337 -9.53 7.16 -21.35
N ALA A 338 -9.31 8.21 -20.54
CA ALA A 338 -10.11 9.44 -20.61
C ALA A 338 -10.01 10.07 -22.02
N SER A 339 -8.79 10.16 -22.56
CA SER A 339 -8.58 10.63 -23.94
C SER A 339 -9.36 9.79 -24.96
N ALA A 340 -9.27 8.48 -24.87
CA ALA A 340 -9.95 7.56 -25.78
C ALA A 340 -11.49 7.62 -25.65
N ILE A 341 -12.03 7.74 -24.44
CA ILE A 341 -13.47 7.93 -24.19
C ILE A 341 -13.94 9.23 -24.86
N ALA A 342 -13.17 10.32 -24.72
CA ALA A 342 -13.49 11.60 -25.36
C ALA A 342 -13.48 11.49 -26.89
N ALA A 343 -12.46 10.85 -27.46
CA ALA A 343 -12.39 10.58 -28.90
C ALA A 343 -13.57 9.71 -29.39
N GLY A 344 -14.08 8.82 -28.57
CA GLY A 344 -15.27 7.98 -28.82
C GLY A 344 -16.61 8.71 -28.61
N GLY A 345 -16.61 10.01 -28.28
CA GLY A 345 -17.80 10.82 -28.06
C GLY A 345 -18.34 10.81 -26.63
N GLY A 346 -17.63 10.21 -25.69
CA GLY A 346 -17.93 10.29 -24.27
C GLY A 346 -17.47 11.60 -23.64
N LYS A 347 -17.89 11.83 -22.39
CA LYS A 347 -17.55 13.03 -21.58
C LYS A 347 -16.85 12.59 -20.30
N PRO A 348 -15.56 12.25 -20.35
CA PRO A 348 -14.82 11.76 -19.20
C PRO A 348 -14.46 12.90 -18.23
N VAL A 349 -14.57 12.57 -16.93
CA VAL A 349 -14.12 13.41 -15.81
C VAL A 349 -13.22 12.56 -14.92
N PHE A 350 -11.93 12.86 -14.90
CA PHE A 350 -10.95 12.15 -14.06
C PHE A 350 -10.66 12.95 -12.80
N GLY A 351 -10.97 12.39 -11.63
CA GLY A 351 -10.67 12.95 -10.31
C GLY A 351 -9.41 12.32 -9.71
N VAL A 352 -8.45 13.17 -9.32
CA VAL A 352 -7.12 12.72 -8.86
C VAL A 352 -6.51 13.71 -7.86
N TYR A 353 -5.67 13.20 -6.93
CA TYR A 353 -4.86 14.07 -6.07
C TYR A 353 -3.74 14.76 -6.85
N SER A 354 -3.41 16.00 -6.43
CA SER A 354 -2.35 16.80 -7.06
C SER A 354 -0.99 16.08 -7.07
N THR A 355 -0.66 15.36 -6.02
CA THR A 355 0.59 14.59 -5.93
C THR A 355 0.62 13.39 -6.89
N PHE A 356 -0.54 12.78 -7.21
CA PHE A 356 -0.58 11.56 -8.02
C PHE A 356 -0.65 11.84 -9.52
N ILE A 357 -1.21 12.99 -9.93
CA ILE A 357 -1.30 13.34 -11.36
C ILE A 357 0.09 13.48 -12.02
N GLN A 358 1.14 13.76 -11.25
CA GLN A 358 2.51 13.88 -11.78
C GLN A 358 3.01 12.58 -12.44
N ARG A 359 2.50 11.41 -12.02
CA ARG A 359 2.86 10.12 -12.63
C ARG A 359 2.41 10.02 -14.07
N ALA A 360 1.32 10.67 -14.43
CA ALA A 360 0.71 10.62 -15.75
C ALA A 360 1.14 11.78 -16.67
N TYR A 361 2.30 12.41 -16.43
CA TYR A 361 2.76 13.56 -17.22
C TYR A 361 2.85 13.25 -18.72
N ASP A 362 3.42 12.11 -19.07
CA ASP A 362 3.57 11.69 -20.47
C ASP A 362 2.20 11.50 -21.14
N GLN A 363 1.26 10.81 -20.49
CA GLN A 363 -0.09 10.57 -20.99
C GLN A 363 -0.91 11.85 -21.12
N LEU A 364 -0.74 12.79 -20.18
CA LEU A 364 -1.33 14.13 -20.31
C LEU A 364 -0.83 14.84 -21.57
N SER A 365 0.47 14.79 -21.83
CA SER A 365 1.10 15.40 -23.00
C SER A 365 0.75 14.68 -24.29
N GLN A 366 1.11 13.37 -24.38
CA GLN A 366 1.05 12.61 -25.63
C GLN A 366 -0.36 12.11 -25.95
N ASP A 367 -1.03 11.47 -24.97
CA ASP A 367 -2.29 10.81 -25.24
C ASP A 367 -3.47 11.77 -25.23
N LEU A 368 -3.44 12.82 -24.38
CA LEU A 368 -4.54 13.76 -24.24
C LEU A 368 -4.34 15.05 -25.04
N CYS A 369 -3.28 15.84 -24.71
CA CYS A 369 -3.14 17.20 -25.24
C CYS A 369 -2.78 17.23 -26.72
N ILE A 370 -1.80 16.46 -27.18
CA ILE A 370 -1.40 16.42 -28.61
C ILE A 370 -2.56 15.92 -29.49
N ASN A 371 -3.35 14.97 -28.97
CA ASN A 371 -4.53 14.47 -29.68
C ASN A 371 -5.75 15.42 -29.59
N ASN A 372 -5.64 16.46 -28.78
CA ASN A 372 -6.70 17.47 -28.60
C ASN A 372 -8.08 16.86 -28.23
N ASN A 373 -8.09 15.83 -27.41
CA ASN A 373 -9.29 15.15 -26.93
C ASN A 373 -9.85 15.86 -25.68
N PRO A 374 -11.15 16.24 -25.66
CA PRO A 374 -11.73 16.99 -24.55
C PRO A 374 -12.02 16.07 -23.35
N ALA A 375 -11.14 16.05 -22.36
CA ALA A 375 -11.37 15.41 -21.07
C ALA A 375 -11.22 16.44 -19.94
N LEU A 376 -12.06 16.34 -18.90
CA LEU A 376 -11.94 17.15 -17.70
C LEU A 376 -11.08 16.41 -16.67
N ILE A 377 -9.99 17.04 -16.25
CA ILE A 377 -9.14 16.53 -15.17
C ILE A 377 -9.36 17.42 -13.94
N LEU A 378 -9.89 16.84 -12.87
CA LEU A 378 -10.13 17.50 -11.59
C LEU A 378 -9.01 17.14 -10.62
N VAL A 379 -8.15 18.11 -10.35
CA VAL A 379 -7.01 17.95 -9.44
C VAL A 379 -7.38 18.49 -8.07
N PHE A 380 -7.51 17.60 -7.09
CA PHE A 380 -7.85 17.93 -5.72
C PHE A 380 -6.61 18.08 -4.84
N TRP A 381 -6.73 18.87 -3.78
CA TRP A 381 -5.65 19.18 -2.84
C TRP A 381 -4.45 19.82 -3.53
N GLY A 382 -4.73 20.75 -4.44
CA GLY A 382 -3.72 21.47 -5.22
C GLY A 382 -3.12 22.68 -4.53
N SER A 383 -3.35 22.86 -3.22
CA SER A 383 -2.75 23.93 -2.42
C SER A 383 -1.38 23.54 -1.87
N LEU A 384 -0.62 24.54 -1.43
CA LEU A 384 0.60 24.29 -0.65
C LEU A 384 0.20 23.61 0.68
N SER A 385 0.66 22.38 0.87
CA SER A 385 0.59 21.70 2.15
C SER A 385 1.82 22.06 2.98
N SER A 386 1.60 22.41 4.25
CA SER A 386 2.67 22.63 5.23
C SER A 386 3.27 21.31 5.66
#